data_7a1ccf1f9ca4bc17e65f429117adeab8
#
_entry.id   7a1ccf1f9ca4bc17e65f429117adeab8
#
_cell.length_a   1.000
_cell.length_b   1.000
_cell.length_c   1.000
_cell.angle_alpha   90.00
_cell.angle_beta   90.00
_cell.angle_gamma   90.00
#
_symmetry.space_group_name_H-M   'P 1'
#
loop_
_entity.id
_entity.type
_entity.pdbx_description
1 polymer ?
#
loop_
_entity_poly.entity_id
_entity_poly.type
_entity_poly.pdbx_seq_one_letter_code
_entity_poly.pdbx_strand_id
1 'polypeptide(L)'
;MNGFPTTGQVRNGSPTAGQVMSRVLVAVKAEESPLMAWELMRRAGVHHLPVLDGGRLLGILTRECLAASWSGGPQEQAGREVRDLLGGARTPRVAPDTPLGRVAAAMLDADVDAVPVLSGDGLVGLITARDVLSAVAGRIEPRPEPSEVVTGMFHLEPILPERPEA
;
A
#
# COMPACT_ATOMS: atom_id res chain seq x y z
N MET A 1 17.03 -40.14 -17.58
CA MET A 1 15.59 -39.94 -17.31
C MET A 1 15.46 -38.87 -16.26
N ASN A 2 15.31 -37.63 -16.67
CA ASN A 2 15.21 -36.47 -15.78
C ASN A 2 13.78 -35.97 -15.82
N GLY A 3 13.01 -36.36 -14.79
CA GLY A 3 11.66 -35.84 -14.57
C GLY A 3 11.76 -34.46 -13.98
N PHE A 4 11.40 -33.43 -14.74
CA PHE A 4 11.10 -32.13 -14.22
C PHE A 4 9.78 -32.20 -13.43
N PRO A 5 9.66 -31.62 -12.22
CA PRO A 5 8.38 -31.58 -11.52
C PRO A 5 7.41 -30.74 -12.34
N THR A 6 6.30 -31.31 -12.67
CA THR A 6 5.19 -30.71 -13.40
C THR A 6 4.63 -29.56 -12.57
N THR A 7 4.79 -28.39 -13.09
CA THR A 7 4.20 -27.11 -12.73
C THR A 7 2.74 -27.25 -12.31
N GLY A 8 2.44 -26.76 -11.11
CA GLY A 8 1.07 -26.60 -10.62
C GLY A 8 0.18 -25.86 -11.60
N GLN A 9 -1.02 -26.38 -11.79
CA GLN A 9 -2.07 -25.91 -12.65
C GLN A 9 -2.22 -24.38 -12.61
N VAL A 10 -1.96 -23.76 -13.75
CA VAL A 10 -2.40 -22.39 -14.04
C VAL A 10 -3.93 -22.42 -14.02
N ARG A 11 -4.54 -21.90 -12.96
CA ARG A 11 -5.96 -21.59 -12.97
C ARG A 11 -6.18 -20.56 -14.06
N ASN A 12 -6.99 -20.93 -15.07
CA ASN A 12 -7.38 -20.07 -16.20
C ASN A 12 -8.14 -18.83 -15.71
N GLY A 13 -7.41 -17.75 -15.44
CA GLY A 13 -7.93 -16.43 -15.08
C GLY A 13 -6.77 -15.51 -14.70
N SER A 14 -6.77 -14.29 -15.23
CA SER A 14 -5.82 -13.28 -14.77
C SER A 14 -5.99 -13.06 -13.27
N PRO A 15 -4.90 -12.93 -12.47
CA PRO A 15 -5.01 -12.67 -11.04
C PRO A 15 -5.80 -11.39 -10.77
N THR A 16 -6.49 -11.35 -9.64
CA THR A 16 -7.25 -10.19 -9.19
C THR A 16 -6.45 -9.33 -8.21
N ALA A 17 -6.90 -8.11 -7.99
CA ALA A 17 -6.34 -7.18 -7.01
C ALA A 17 -6.18 -7.84 -5.64
N GLY A 18 -7.23 -8.51 -5.14
CA GLY A 18 -7.24 -9.17 -3.84
C GLY A 18 -6.23 -10.30 -3.69
N GLN A 19 -5.80 -10.93 -4.80
CA GLN A 19 -4.79 -11.99 -4.79
C GLN A 19 -3.35 -11.45 -4.73
N VAL A 20 -3.15 -10.18 -5.14
CA VAL A 20 -1.82 -9.59 -5.32
C VAL A 20 -1.53 -8.49 -4.29
N MET A 21 -2.56 -7.80 -3.79
CA MET A 21 -2.44 -6.66 -2.88
C MET A 21 -1.69 -6.98 -1.59
N SER A 22 -0.96 -6.01 -1.06
CA SER A 22 -0.51 -6.01 0.33
C SER A 22 -1.70 -5.79 1.26
N ARG A 23 -1.80 -6.59 2.33
CA ARG A 23 -2.91 -6.57 3.29
C ARG A 23 -2.53 -5.94 4.63
N VAL A 24 -1.26 -6.00 5.01
CA VAL A 24 -0.75 -5.29 6.16
C VAL A 24 -0.25 -3.93 5.68
N LEU A 25 -0.94 -2.88 6.05
CA LEU A 25 -0.70 -1.53 5.57
C LEU A 25 -0.30 -0.62 6.72
N VAL A 26 0.76 0.16 6.49
CA VAL A 26 1.07 1.33 7.32
C VAL A 26 0.39 2.51 6.66
N ALA A 27 -0.43 3.23 7.41
CA ALA A 27 -1.14 4.41 6.95
C ALA A 27 -0.81 5.62 7.85
N VAL A 28 -1.05 6.81 7.35
CA VAL A 28 -0.87 8.06 8.10
C VAL A 28 -2.20 8.79 8.20
N LYS A 29 -2.44 9.46 9.34
CA LYS A 29 -3.61 10.31 9.49
C LYS A 29 -3.41 11.62 8.74
N ALA A 30 -4.50 12.16 8.23
CA ALA A 30 -4.50 13.37 7.40
C ALA A 30 -3.96 14.61 8.12
N GLU A 31 -4.17 14.69 9.44
CA GLU A 31 -3.72 15.77 10.32
C GLU A 31 -2.27 15.64 10.82
N GLU A 32 -1.61 14.53 10.53
CA GLU A 32 -0.20 14.35 10.90
C GLU A 32 0.73 15.25 10.09
N SER A 33 1.92 15.50 10.65
CA SER A 33 2.93 16.31 9.97
C SER A 33 3.65 15.54 8.85
N PRO A 34 4.17 16.23 7.82
CA PRO A 34 5.02 15.61 6.81
C PRO A 34 6.24 14.90 7.40
N LEU A 35 6.80 15.41 8.49
CA LEU A 35 7.91 14.78 9.20
C LEU A 35 7.52 13.42 9.79
N MET A 36 6.32 13.32 10.37
CA MET A 36 5.78 12.05 10.87
C MET A 36 5.60 11.04 9.72
N ALA A 37 5.04 11.46 8.60
CA ALA A 37 4.86 10.62 7.43
C ALA A 37 6.23 10.11 6.88
N TRP A 38 7.23 10.98 6.83
CA TRP A 38 8.59 10.60 6.46
C TRP A 38 9.17 9.53 7.40
N GLU A 39 9.04 9.73 8.72
CA GLU A 39 9.54 8.78 9.71
C GLU A 39 8.81 7.43 9.62
N LEU A 40 7.50 7.41 9.38
CA LEU A 40 6.74 6.19 9.14
C LEU A 40 7.23 5.45 7.90
N MET A 41 7.42 6.14 6.77
CA MET A 41 7.97 5.53 5.56
C MET A 41 9.35 4.93 5.79
N ARG A 42 10.21 5.65 6.50
CA ARG A 42 11.58 5.22 6.80
C ARG A 42 11.60 3.97 7.69
N ARG A 43 10.81 3.95 8.77
CA ARG A 43 10.75 2.83 9.72
C ARG A 43 10.08 1.60 9.14
N ALA A 44 8.99 1.78 8.41
CA ALA A 44 8.27 0.68 7.78
C ALA A 44 8.92 0.18 6.48
N GLY A 45 9.91 0.90 5.95
CA GLY A 45 10.57 0.55 4.68
C GLY A 45 9.62 0.66 3.48
N VAL A 46 8.62 1.55 3.55
CA VAL A 46 7.63 1.75 2.49
C VAL A 46 7.82 3.09 1.78
N HIS A 47 7.34 3.20 0.54
CA HIS A 47 7.41 4.41 -0.27
C HIS A 47 6.05 5.07 -0.47
N HIS A 48 4.98 4.39 -0.08
CA HIS A 48 3.59 4.80 -0.24
C HIS A 48 2.89 4.68 1.10
N LEU A 49 2.19 5.73 1.51
CA LEU A 49 1.34 5.73 2.70
C LEU A 49 -0.09 6.09 2.31
N PRO A 50 -1.06 5.22 2.51
CA PRO A 50 -2.45 5.62 2.54
C PRO A 50 -2.68 6.73 3.56
N VAL A 51 -3.37 7.79 3.16
CA VAL A 51 -3.74 8.92 4.03
C VAL A 51 -5.19 8.78 4.42
N LEU A 52 -5.45 8.70 5.71
CA LEU A 52 -6.78 8.47 6.28
C LEU A 52 -7.28 9.68 7.05
N ASP A 53 -8.55 10.03 6.86
CA ASP A 53 -9.28 11.00 7.65
C ASP A 53 -10.53 10.33 8.23
N GLY A 54 -10.62 10.19 9.54
CA GLY A 54 -11.71 9.48 10.22
C GLY A 54 -11.92 8.05 9.73
N GLY A 55 -10.84 7.36 9.32
CA GLY A 55 -10.89 6.02 8.72
C GLY A 55 -11.19 5.99 7.22
N ARG A 56 -11.51 7.14 6.61
CA ARG A 56 -11.77 7.27 5.17
C ARG A 56 -10.49 7.58 4.41
N LEU A 57 -10.25 6.88 3.31
CA LEU A 57 -9.11 7.13 2.45
C LEU A 57 -9.25 8.46 1.69
N LEU A 58 -8.30 9.38 1.88
CA LEU A 58 -8.17 10.60 1.10
C LEU A 58 -7.33 10.39 -0.16
N GLY A 59 -6.21 9.70 -0.05
CA GLY A 59 -5.27 9.47 -1.16
C GLY A 59 -4.06 8.65 -0.72
N ILE A 60 -3.08 8.55 -1.60
CA ILE A 60 -1.78 7.92 -1.33
C ILE A 60 -0.71 9.00 -1.32
N LEU A 61 0.02 9.12 -0.22
CA LEU A 61 1.20 9.95 -0.11
C LEU A 61 2.42 9.16 -0.57
N THR A 62 3.19 9.72 -1.50
CA THR A 62 4.43 9.10 -1.98
C THR A 62 5.66 9.78 -1.38
N ARG A 63 6.80 9.09 -1.43
CA ARG A 63 8.07 9.65 -1.02
C ARG A 63 8.47 10.87 -1.88
N GLU A 64 8.12 10.86 -3.16
CA GLU A 64 8.36 11.95 -4.10
C GLU A 64 7.55 13.20 -3.74
N CYS A 65 6.26 13.03 -3.40
CA CYS A 65 5.42 14.12 -2.90
C CYS A 65 5.99 14.76 -1.63
N LEU A 66 6.45 13.94 -0.69
CA LEU A 66 7.13 14.43 0.50
C LEU A 66 8.40 15.21 0.15
N ALA A 67 9.26 14.65 -0.69
CA ALA A 67 10.50 15.30 -1.11
C ALA A 67 10.26 16.62 -1.84
N ALA A 68 9.28 16.67 -2.74
CA ALA A 68 8.89 17.87 -3.46
C ALA A 68 8.31 18.96 -2.54
N SER A 69 7.66 18.55 -1.44
CA SER A 69 7.08 19.47 -0.46
C SER A 69 8.09 20.04 0.53
N TRP A 70 9.31 19.50 0.54
CA TRP A 70 10.36 19.84 1.51
C TRP A 70 11.04 21.16 1.16
N SER A 71 10.27 22.25 1.22
CA SER A 71 10.76 23.63 1.12
C SER A 71 10.60 24.29 2.49
N GLY A 72 11.69 24.82 3.04
CA GLY A 72 11.69 25.44 4.37
C GLY A 72 12.31 24.57 5.47
N GLY A 73 12.47 25.15 6.66
CA GLY A 73 13.08 24.47 7.80
C GLY A 73 12.12 23.51 8.53
N PRO A 74 12.63 22.76 9.53
CA PRO A 74 11.82 21.81 10.30
C PRO A 74 10.58 22.41 10.96
N GLN A 75 10.63 23.68 11.33
CA GLN A 75 9.50 24.40 11.95
C GLN A 75 8.36 24.64 10.96
N GLU A 76 8.67 24.92 9.70
CA GLU A 76 7.67 25.14 8.66
C GLU A 76 6.99 23.83 8.28
N GLN A 77 7.71 22.73 8.27
CA GLN A 77 7.17 21.38 8.03
C GLN A 77 6.30 20.89 9.20
N ALA A 78 6.59 21.30 10.44
CA ALA A 78 5.80 20.92 11.61
C ALA A 78 4.40 21.57 11.64
N GLY A 79 4.23 22.70 10.95
CA GLY A 79 2.94 23.42 10.87
C GLY A 79 2.05 22.98 9.70
N ARG A 80 2.51 22.05 8.82
CA ARG A 80 1.75 21.55 7.67
C ARG A 80 1.15 20.18 7.98
N GLU A 81 0.00 19.91 7.38
CA GLU A 81 -0.65 18.61 7.46
C GLU A 81 -0.40 17.77 6.21
N VAL A 82 -0.39 16.45 6.36
CA VAL A 82 -0.22 15.50 5.26
C VAL A 82 -1.31 15.69 4.20
N ARG A 83 -2.54 16.05 4.61
CA ARG A 83 -3.63 16.31 3.65
C ARG A 83 -3.30 17.38 2.62
N ASP A 84 -2.51 18.38 3.00
CA ASP A 84 -2.12 19.50 2.12
C ASP A 84 -1.18 19.06 1.00
N LEU A 85 -0.52 17.91 1.16
CA LEU A 85 0.43 17.37 0.19
C LEU A 85 -0.22 16.52 -0.91
N LEU A 86 -1.48 16.13 -0.75
CA LEU A 86 -2.15 15.23 -1.70
C LEU A 86 -2.54 15.90 -3.03
N GLY A 87 -2.35 17.22 -3.17
CA GLY A 87 -2.47 17.94 -4.44
C GLY A 87 -3.84 17.90 -5.14
N GLY A 88 -4.88 17.37 -4.51
CA GLY A 88 -6.23 17.28 -5.06
C GLY A 88 -6.40 16.32 -6.25
N ALA A 89 -5.35 15.62 -6.67
CA ALA A 89 -5.43 14.62 -7.72
C ALA A 89 -6.29 13.43 -7.25
N ARG A 90 -7.20 12.97 -8.11
CA ARG A 90 -7.99 11.78 -7.81
C ARG A 90 -7.10 10.54 -7.87
N THR A 91 -6.86 9.93 -6.72
CA THR A 91 -6.23 8.61 -6.66
C THR A 91 -7.18 7.56 -7.25
N PRO A 92 -6.79 6.78 -8.27
CA PRO A 92 -7.60 5.68 -8.76
C PRO A 92 -7.83 4.68 -7.63
N ARG A 93 -8.99 4.03 -7.63
CA ARG A 93 -9.40 3.05 -6.62
C ARG A 93 -9.90 1.80 -7.31
N VAL A 94 -9.59 0.64 -6.77
CA VAL A 94 -10.03 -0.64 -7.32
C VAL A 94 -10.68 -1.50 -6.23
N ALA A 95 -11.51 -2.46 -6.64
CA ALA A 95 -12.08 -3.46 -5.74
C ALA A 95 -11.21 -4.74 -5.72
N PRO A 96 -11.35 -5.61 -4.72
CA PRO A 96 -10.56 -6.85 -4.61
C PRO A 96 -10.72 -7.80 -5.78
N ASP A 97 -11.86 -7.80 -6.46
CA ASP A 97 -12.18 -8.63 -7.62
C ASP A 97 -11.70 -8.02 -8.96
N THR A 98 -11.15 -6.81 -8.94
CA THR A 98 -10.65 -6.15 -10.15
C THR A 98 -9.51 -6.97 -10.77
N PRO A 99 -9.58 -7.34 -12.07
CA PRO A 99 -8.49 -8.03 -12.74
C PRO A 99 -7.20 -7.20 -12.75
N LEU A 100 -6.05 -7.85 -12.57
CA LEU A 100 -4.76 -7.16 -12.44
C LEU A 100 -4.40 -6.31 -13.66
N GLY A 101 -4.81 -6.73 -14.87
CA GLY A 101 -4.64 -5.91 -16.07
C GLY A 101 -5.38 -4.57 -16.02
N ARG A 102 -6.55 -4.53 -15.38
CA ARG A 102 -7.30 -3.28 -15.15
C ARG A 102 -6.63 -2.40 -14.09
N VAL A 103 -6.02 -3.02 -13.07
CA VAL A 103 -5.21 -2.29 -12.08
C VAL A 103 -4.01 -1.64 -12.75
N ALA A 104 -3.28 -2.39 -13.59
CA ALA A 104 -2.15 -1.85 -14.35
C ALA A 104 -2.55 -0.71 -15.29
N ALA A 105 -3.70 -0.84 -16.00
CA ALA A 105 -4.23 0.24 -16.83
C ALA A 105 -4.55 1.48 -16.00
N ALA A 106 -5.19 1.34 -14.84
CA ALA A 106 -5.49 2.46 -13.95
C ALA A 106 -4.24 3.18 -13.44
N MET A 107 -3.14 2.44 -13.19
CA MET A 107 -1.83 3.04 -12.83
C MET A 107 -1.27 3.87 -13.98
N LEU A 108 -1.30 3.33 -15.19
CA LEU A 108 -0.78 4.02 -16.40
C LEU A 108 -1.60 5.26 -16.74
N ASP A 109 -2.93 5.15 -16.71
CA ASP A 109 -3.84 6.25 -17.08
C ASP A 109 -3.76 7.42 -16.09
N ALA A 110 -3.45 7.14 -14.83
CA ALA A 110 -3.35 8.14 -13.76
C ALA A 110 -1.91 8.57 -13.47
N ASP A 111 -0.91 7.98 -14.15
CA ASP A 111 0.52 8.20 -13.92
C ASP A 111 0.91 7.99 -12.44
N VAL A 112 0.46 6.87 -11.86
CA VAL A 112 0.74 6.47 -10.48
C VAL A 112 1.31 5.07 -10.42
N ASP A 113 2.14 4.80 -9.42
CA ASP A 113 2.80 3.51 -9.20
C ASP A 113 2.19 2.72 -8.02
N ALA A 114 1.12 3.23 -7.42
CA ALA A 114 0.36 2.55 -6.37
C ALA A 114 -1.14 2.86 -6.45
N VAL A 115 -1.96 1.84 -6.21
CA VAL A 115 -3.43 1.95 -6.24
C VAL A 115 -4.02 1.29 -4.98
N PRO A 116 -4.83 2.00 -4.21
CA PRO A 116 -5.53 1.44 -3.06
C PRO A 116 -6.66 0.51 -3.50
N VAL A 117 -6.83 -0.57 -2.75
CA VAL A 117 -7.92 -1.54 -2.92
C VAL A 117 -8.94 -1.30 -1.82
N LEU A 118 -10.18 -1.05 -2.21
CA LEU A 118 -11.28 -0.78 -1.29
C LEU A 118 -12.36 -1.86 -1.39
N SER A 119 -12.94 -2.20 -0.24
CA SER A 119 -14.17 -2.98 -0.15
C SER A 119 -15.24 -2.07 0.48
N GLY A 120 -16.21 -1.64 -0.31
CA GLY A 120 -17.06 -0.52 0.06
C GLY A 120 -16.22 0.75 0.27
N ASP A 121 -16.36 1.40 1.43
CA ASP A 121 -15.57 2.58 1.80
C ASP A 121 -14.27 2.22 2.57
N GLY A 122 -14.07 0.95 2.90
CA GLY A 122 -12.93 0.46 3.68
C GLY A 122 -11.70 0.16 2.83
N LEU A 123 -10.54 0.67 3.25
CA LEU A 123 -9.25 0.32 2.68
C LEU A 123 -8.89 -1.11 3.12
N VAL A 124 -8.73 -2.03 2.17
CA VAL A 124 -8.42 -3.44 2.45
C VAL A 124 -7.08 -3.88 1.89
N GLY A 125 -6.45 -3.08 1.06
CA GLY A 125 -5.16 -3.40 0.47
C GLY A 125 -4.54 -2.24 -0.31
N LEU A 126 -3.29 -2.44 -0.71
CA LEU A 126 -2.55 -1.57 -1.61
C LEU A 126 -1.82 -2.44 -2.63
N ILE A 127 -1.85 -2.02 -3.90
CA ILE A 127 -1.09 -2.62 -4.97
C ILE A 127 -0.11 -1.60 -5.51
N THR A 128 1.15 -1.98 -5.62
CA THR A 128 2.19 -1.18 -6.25
C THR A 128 2.55 -1.75 -7.63
N ALA A 129 3.24 -0.96 -8.46
CA ALA A 129 3.78 -1.42 -9.73
C ALA A 129 4.70 -2.64 -9.54
N ARG A 130 5.43 -2.72 -8.41
CA ARG A 130 6.24 -3.88 -8.07
C ARG A 130 5.41 -5.15 -7.88
N ASP A 131 4.23 -5.05 -7.27
CA ASP A 131 3.33 -6.19 -7.10
C ASP A 131 2.80 -6.69 -8.45
N VAL A 132 2.47 -5.77 -9.36
CA VAL A 132 2.07 -6.10 -10.74
C VAL A 132 3.19 -6.84 -11.46
N LEU A 133 4.42 -6.32 -11.41
CA LEU A 133 5.59 -6.96 -12.02
C LEU A 133 5.88 -8.33 -11.39
N SER A 134 5.74 -8.48 -10.08
CA SER A 134 5.91 -9.76 -9.39
C SER A 134 4.89 -10.79 -9.86
N ALA A 135 3.63 -10.37 -10.04
CA ALA A 135 2.57 -11.22 -10.54
C ALA A 135 2.84 -11.67 -12.00
N VAL A 136 3.27 -10.75 -12.86
CA VAL A 136 3.67 -11.05 -14.24
C VAL A 136 4.84 -12.04 -14.28
N ALA A 137 5.79 -11.91 -13.33
CA ALA A 137 6.92 -12.84 -13.20
C ALA A 137 6.55 -14.19 -12.54
N GLY A 138 5.28 -14.43 -12.23
CA GLY A 138 4.81 -15.63 -11.54
C GLY A 138 5.20 -15.72 -10.07
N ARG A 139 5.56 -14.60 -9.44
CA ARG A 139 6.01 -14.51 -8.06
C ARG A 139 4.90 -13.93 -7.16
N ILE A 140 3.72 -14.57 -7.19
CA ILE A 140 2.64 -14.21 -6.28
C ILE A 140 2.83 -15.00 -4.99
N GLU A 141 3.14 -14.32 -3.90
CA GLU A 141 3.22 -14.94 -2.58
C GLU A 141 1.85 -14.87 -1.90
N PRO A 142 1.37 -15.98 -1.27
CA PRO A 142 0.18 -15.93 -0.44
C PRO A 142 0.35 -14.91 0.68
N ARG A 143 -0.58 -13.99 0.83
CA ARG A 143 -0.53 -12.96 1.86
C ARG A 143 -1.60 -13.23 2.92
N PRO A 144 -1.32 -12.93 4.19
CA PRO A 144 -2.25 -13.25 5.28
C PRO A 144 -3.57 -12.49 5.17
N GLU A 145 -4.64 -13.13 5.63
CA GLU A 145 -5.93 -12.52 5.91
C GLU A 145 -6.13 -12.54 7.45
N PRO A 146 -6.82 -11.58 8.05
CA PRO A 146 -7.47 -10.41 7.45
C PRO A 146 -6.50 -9.28 7.06
N SER A 147 -7.03 -8.27 6.35
CA SER A 147 -6.30 -7.04 6.09
C SER A 147 -6.17 -6.21 7.36
N GLU A 148 -4.98 -5.71 7.63
CA GLU A 148 -4.69 -4.88 8.79
C GLU A 148 -4.14 -3.52 8.35
N VAL A 149 -4.72 -2.45 8.89
CA VAL A 149 -4.25 -1.08 8.66
C VAL A 149 -3.76 -0.51 9.98
N VAL A 150 -2.46 -0.27 10.07
CA VAL A 150 -1.81 0.28 11.24
C VAL A 150 -1.58 1.78 11.04
N THR A 151 -2.10 2.60 11.93
CA THR A 151 -1.90 4.06 11.94
C THR A 151 -1.08 4.50 13.14
N GLY A 152 0.01 5.22 12.90
CA GLY A 152 0.87 5.78 13.95
C GLY A 152 2.05 4.90 14.36
N MET A 153 3.01 5.51 15.07
CA MET A 153 4.29 4.88 15.45
C MET A 153 4.18 3.84 16.57
N PHE A 154 3.07 3.75 17.27
CA PHE A 154 2.96 3.01 18.54
C PHE A 154 2.38 1.58 18.40
N HIS A 155 2.09 1.12 17.19
CA HIS A 155 1.54 -0.22 16.95
C HIS A 155 2.44 -1.12 16.07
N LEU A 156 3.72 -0.83 15.99
CA LEU A 156 4.72 -1.71 15.39
C LEU A 156 5.33 -2.64 16.46
N GLU A 157 4.54 -3.17 17.38
CA GLU A 157 4.96 -4.32 18.17
C GLU A 157 4.75 -5.57 17.30
N PRO A 158 5.82 -6.30 16.92
CA PRO A 158 5.64 -7.60 16.33
C PRO A 158 4.96 -8.48 17.38
N ILE A 159 3.78 -9.00 17.09
CA ILE A 159 3.21 -10.09 17.84
C ILE A 159 4.12 -11.30 17.60
N LEU A 160 5.08 -11.50 18.48
CA LEU A 160 5.83 -12.74 18.50
C LEU A 160 4.84 -13.85 18.88
N PRO A 161 4.74 -14.93 18.11
CA PRO A 161 3.93 -16.06 18.51
C PRO A 161 4.46 -16.56 19.86
N GLU A 162 3.57 -16.69 20.85
CA GLU A 162 3.91 -17.29 22.13
C GLU A 162 4.56 -18.66 21.87
N ARG A 163 5.75 -18.85 22.40
CA ARG A 163 6.39 -20.18 22.40
C ARG A 163 5.48 -21.10 23.22
N PRO A 164 5.04 -22.24 22.69
CA PRO A 164 4.40 -23.24 23.52
C PRO A 164 5.42 -23.64 24.59
N GLU A 165 5.04 -23.46 25.84
CA GLU A 165 5.81 -23.98 26.97
C GLU A 165 5.91 -25.51 26.85
N ALA A 166 7.14 -25.99 26.96
CA ALA A 166 7.48 -27.40 26.93
C ALA A 166 7.05 -28.07 28.24
#